data_03fda5b52b963f05641ea88b2d89a7b8
#
_entry.id   03fda5b52b963f05641ea88b2d89a7b8
#
_cell.length_a   1.000
_cell.length_b   1.000
_cell.length_c   1.000
_cell.angle_alpha   90.00
_cell.angle_beta   90.00
_cell.angle_gamma   90.00
#
_symmetry.space_group_name_H-M   'P 1'
#
loop_
_entity.id
_entity.type
_entity.pdbx_description
1 polymer ?
#
loop_
_entity_poly.entity_id
_entity_poly.type
_entity_poly.pdbx_seq_one_letter_code
_entity_poly.pdbx_strand_id
1 'polypeptide(L)' 'MAEKQREHIRFTGYVQGVGFRYRLSHLAQHYGVTGWVRNEYDGSVSAELQGLPEEIDQSIQ' A
#
# COMPACT_ATOMS: atom_id res chain seq x y z
N MET A 1 -12.44 -6.36 -19.57
CA MET A 1 -11.81 -5.16 -19.03
C MET A 1 -11.46 -5.39 -17.57
N ALA A 2 -10.28 -4.92 -17.18
CA ALA A 2 -9.90 -5.01 -15.78
C ALA A 2 -10.67 -3.97 -14.97
N GLU A 3 -11.18 -4.38 -13.82
CA GLU A 3 -11.89 -3.50 -12.93
C GLU A 3 -11.00 -3.15 -11.75
N LYS A 4 -11.21 -1.96 -11.19
CA LYS A 4 -10.51 -1.55 -9.99
C LYS A 4 -10.92 -2.45 -8.84
N GLN A 5 -9.94 -2.79 -8.01
CA GLN A 5 -10.13 -3.62 -6.83
C GLN A 5 -9.65 -2.88 -5.60
N ARG A 6 -10.15 -3.31 -4.45
CA ARG A 6 -9.67 -2.80 -3.16
C ARG A 6 -9.04 -3.97 -2.42
N GLU A 7 -7.80 -3.80 -1.98
CA GLU A 7 -7.08 -4.83 -1.26
C GLU A 7 -6.62 -4.30 0.08
N HIS A 8 -6.80 -5.13 1.10
CA HIS A 8 -6.25 -4.86 2.43
C HIS A 8 -4.98 -5.68 2.58
N ILE A 9 -3.87 -5.00 2.86
CA ILE A 9 -2.56 -5.62 2.90
C ILE A 9 -1.92 -5.31 4.25
N ARG A 10 -1.28 -6.34 4.83
CA ARG A 10 -0.55 -6.17 6.08
C ARG A 10 0.91 -6.48 5.82
N PHE A 11 1.78 -5.53 6.18
CA PHE A 11 3.22 -5.67 6.04
C PHE A 11 3.82 -5.92 7.41
N THR A 12 4.72 -6.90 7.50
CA THR A 12 5.38 -7.25 8.75
C THR A 12 6.89 -7.11 8.59
N GLY A 13 7.63 -7.23 9.70
CA GLY A 13 9.08 -7.07 9.68
C GLY A 13 9.47 -5.63 9.96
N TYR A 14 10.56 -5.17 9.35
CA TYR A 14 11.05 -3.81 9.55
C TYR A 14 10.33 -2.82 8.64
N VAL A 15 9.03 -2.64 8.89
CA VAL A 15 8.21 -1.80 8.02
C VAL A 15 7.70 -0.53 8.70
N GLN A 16 7.91 -0.39 10.01
CA GLN A 16 7.49 0.81 10.72
C GLN A 16 8.56 1.88 10.63
N GLY A 17 8.57 2.59 9.56
CA GLY A 17 9.45 3.73 9.41
C GLY A 17 8.78 4.74 8.51
N VAL A 18 9.14 5.99 8.70
CA VAL A 18 8.62 7.06 7.85
C VAL A 18 8.96 6.76 6.39
N GLY A 19 10.16 6.20 6.16
CA GLY A 19 10.60 5.88 4.80
C GLY A 19 9.70 4.86 4.11
N PHE A 20 9.27 3.82 4.84
CA PHE A 20 8.42 2.80 4.23
C PHE A 20 7.06 3.36 3.83
N ARG A 21 6.41 4.10 4.74
CA ARG A 21 5.10 4.68 4.46
C ARG A 21 5.17 5.72 3.35
N TYR A 22 6.22 6.52 3.37
CA TYR A 22 6.44 7.53 2.32
C TYR A 22 6.59 6.87 0.96
N ARG A 23 7.43 5.81 0.89
CA ARG A 23 7.67 5.10 -0.37
C ARG A 23 6.39 4.47 -0.91
N LEU A 24 5.63 3.80 -0.04
CA LEU A 24 4.38 3.16 -0.46
C LEU A 24 3.38 4.21 -0.98
N SER A 25 3.22 5.30 -0.25
CA SER A 25 2.30 6.38 -0.65
C SER A 25 2.73 7.00 -1.97
N HIS A 26 4.03 7.21 -2.14
CA HIS A 26 4.56 7.81 -3.35
C HIS A 26 4.33 6.90 -4.57
N LEU A 27 4.60 5.61 -4.43
CA LEU A 27 4.38 4.66 -5.52
C LEU A 27 2.89 4.51 -5.85
N ALA A 28 2.06 4.44 -4.83
CA ALA A 28 0.62 4.36 -5.04
C ALA A 28 0.11 5.57 -5.83
N GLN A 29 0.56 6.76 -5.45
CA GLN A 29 0.19 7.97 -6.14
C GLN A 29 0.67 7.97 -7.59
N HIS A 30 1.89 7.48 -7.81
CA HIS A 30 2.46 7.40 -9.15
C HIS A 30 1.64 6.50 -10.07
N TYR A 31 1.11 5.41 -9.54
CA TYR A 31 0.32 4.44 -10.32
C TYR A 31 -1.19 4.70 -10.25
N GLY A 32 -1.59 5.80 -9.64
CA GLY A 32 -3.02 6.13 -9.57
C GLY A 32 -3.81 5.30 -8.58
N VAL A 33 -3.13 4.66 -7.65
CA VAL A 33 -3.76 3.85 -6.60
C VAL A 33 -4.14 4.76 -5.43
N THR A 34 -5.34 4.57 -4.90
CA THR A 34 -5.83 5.35 -3.75
C THR A 34 -5.97 4.43 -2.53
N GLY A 35 -6.08 5.04 -1.35
CA GLY A 35 -6.24 4.28 -0.12
C GLY A 35 -5.59 4.95 1.07
N TRP A 36 -5.20 4.13 2.05
CA TRP A 36 -4.58 4.64 3.27
C TRP A 36 -3.55 3.65 3.80
N VAL A 37 -2.65 4.17 4.64
CA VAL A 37 -1.58 3.38 5.29
C VAL A 37 -1.57 3.76 6.76
N ARG A 38 -1.42 2.76 7.63
CA ARG A 38 -1.44 2.98 9.08
C ARG A 38 -0.47 2.05 9.79
N ASN A 39 0.23 2.58 10.80
CA ASN A 39 1.03 1.76 11.72
C ASN A 39 0.11 1.07 12.71
N GLU A 40 0.38 -0.20 12.98
CA GLU A 40 -0.34 -0.97 13.99
C GLU A 40 0.50 -1.12 15.26
N TYR A 41 -0.16 -1.45 16.37
CA TYR A 41 0.51 -1.59 17.65
C TYR A 41 1.57 -2.69 17.68
N ASP A 42 1.37 -3.73 16.88
CA ASP A 42 2.26 -4.89 16.89
C ASP A 42 3.51 -4.71 16.03
N GLY A 43 3.71 -3.55 15.47
CA GLY A 43 4.86 -3.26 14.63
C GLY A 43 4.61 -3.47 13.15
N SER A 44 3.43 -3.96 12.77
CA SER A 44 3.09 -4.10 11.36
C SER A 44 2.55 -2.79 10.79
N VAL A 45 2.42 -2.76 9.48
CA VAL A 45 1.78 -1.66 8.76
C VAL A 45 0.62 -2.22 7.98
N SER A 46 -0.56 -1.61 8.14
CA SER A 46 -1.74 -1.98 7.37
C SER A 46 -1.99 -0.95 6.29
N ALA A 47 -2.40 -1.41 5.14
CA ALA A 47 -2.75 -0.55 4.03
C ALA A 47 -4.00 -1.06 3.35
N GLU A 48 -4.81 -0.15 2.85
CA GLU A 48 -5.93 -0.51 2.01
C GLU A 48 -5.78 0.27 0.72
N LEU A 49 -5.64 -0.46 -0.39
CA LEU A 49 -5.31 0.12 -1.68
C LEU A 49 -6.40 -0.20 -2.68
N GLN A 50 -6.75 0.78 -3.49
CA GLN A 50 -7.77 0.63 -4.51
C GLN A 50 -7.22 1.08 -5.85
N GLY A 51 -7.31 0.19 -6.84
CA GLY A 51 -6.83 0.45 -8.18
C GLY A 51 -6.91 -0.81 -9.02
N LEU A 52 -6.29 -0.78 -10.19
CA LEU A 52 -6.17 -1.98 -11.00
C LEU A 52 -5.20 -2.94 -10.32
N PRO A 53 -5.43 -4.27 -10.42
CA PRO A 53 -4.57 -5.25 -9.74
C PRO A 53 -3.08 -5.06 -10.02
N GLU A 54 -2.71 -4.83 -11.26
CA GLU A 54 -1.33 -4.64 -11.65
C GLU A 54 -0.74 -3.35 -11.08
N GLU A 55 -1.55 -2.31 -10.92
CA GLU A 55 -1.10 -1.06 -10.32
C GLU A 55 -0.85 -1.22 -8.83
N ILE A 56 -1.71 -1.97 -8.16
CA ILE A 56 -1.54 -2.28 -6.73
C ILE A 56 -0.25 -3.07 -6.55
N ASP A 57 -0.01 -4.09 -7.37
CA ASP A 57 1.19 -4.89 -7.31
C ASP A 57 2.45 -4.04 -7.47
N GLN A 58 2.45 -3.12 -8.42
CA GLN A 58 3.60 -2.23 -8.62
C GLN A 58 3.83 -1.31 -7.43
N SER A 59 2.77 -0.92 -6.74
CA SER A 59 2.87 -0.03 -5.59
C SER A 59 3.54 -0.69 -4.39
N ILE A 60 3.43 -2.01 -4.26
CA ILE A 60 3.94 -2.74 -3.09
C ILE A 60 5.26 -3.45 -3.33
N GLN A 61 5.81 -3.37 -4.53
CA GLN A 61 7.11 -4.01 -4.83
C GLN A 61 8.30 -3.14 -4.49
#